data_cb95e7840db2a5bc14b69d325282ca71
#
_entry.id   cb95e7840db2a5bc14b69d325282ca71
#
_cell.length_a   1.000
_cell.length_b   1.000
_cell.length_c   1.000
_cell.angle_alpha   90.00
_cell.angle_beta   90.00
_cell.angle_gamma   90.00
#
_symmetry.space_group_name_H-M   'P 1'
#
loop_
_entity.id
_entity.type
_entity.pdbx_description
1 polymer ?
#
loop_
_entity_poly.entity_id
_entity_poly.type
_entity_poly.pdbx_seq_one_letter_code
_entity_poly.pdbx_strand_id
1 'polypeptide(L)'
;MSLKGFIISKVMRLRSEISTEDLIALGLTVGKNFSRQEKTLIDQSHCWLITIGDDVTLAPRVHILAHDASTKKALGYTRIGVVNIRNNVFIGASSTILPGVNIGNNVVIGANSVVSRDIPDNSVAIGNPAKVICTYDEFVSRKKKELENNPCFDESYTLRNPNISEDMKKEMKEKLEKSKIGYVV
;
A
#
# COMPACT_ATOMS: atom_id res chain seq x y z
N MET A 1 -4.90 -25.88 6.98
CA MET A 1 -5.48 -24.78 6.18
C MET A 1 -6.99 -24.84 6.35
N SER A 2 -7.66 -23.76 6.78
CA SER A 2 -9.12 -23.77 6.94
C SER A 2 -9.83 -23.82 5.57
N LEU A 3 -11.07 -24.34 5.54
CA LEU A 3 -11.88 -24.39 4.31
C LEU A 3 -12.02 -23.00 3.67
N LYS A 4 -12.14 -21.96 4.51
CA LYS A 4 -12.18 -20.55 4.09
C LYS A 4 -10.87 -20.11 3.41
N GLY A 5 -9.72 -20.51 3.95
CA GLY A 5 -8.40 -20.25 3.36
C GLY A 5 -8.21 -20.96 2.02
N PHE A 6 -8.72 -22.19 1.88
CA PHE A 6 -8.67 -22.93 0.62
C PHE A 6 -9.51 -22.29 -0.49
N ILE A 7 -10.70 -21.80 -0.16
CA ILE A 7 -11.58 -21.11 -1.12
C ILE A 7 -10.95 -19.79 -1.56
N ILE A 8 -10.39 -18.99 -0.63
CA ILE A 8 -9.70 -17.72 -0.93
C ILE A 8 -8.51 -17.97 -1.85
N SER A 9 -7.65 -18.95 -1.54
CA SER A 9 -6.50 -19.33 -2.38
C SER A 9 -6.93 -19.72 -3.81
N LYS A 10 -8.03 -20.46 -3.96
CA LYS A 10 -8.57 -20.87 -5.26
C LYS A 10 -9.11 -19.68 -6.07
N VAL A 11 -9.78 -18.74 -5.43
CA VAL A 11 -10.26 -17.49 -6.04
C VAL A 11 -9.10 -16.60 -6.47
N MET A 12 -8.05 -16.46 -5.64
CA MET A 12 -6.84 -15.69 -5.99
C MET A 12 -6.11 -16.29 -7.19
N ARG A 13 -5.98 -17.63 -7.25
CA ARG A 13 -5.41 -18.32 -8.43
C ARG A 13 -6.21 -18.08 -9.71
N LEU A 14 -7.55 -18.04 -9.64
CA LEU A 14 -8.40 -17.71 -10.77
C LEU A 14 -8.23 -16.26 -11.26
N ARG A 15 -7.79 -15.36 -10.36
CA ARG A 15 -7.48 -13.94 -10.66
C ARG A 15 -6.01 -13.71 -11.02
N SER A 16 -5.20 -14.76 -11.15
CA SER A 16 -3.76 -14.68 -11.32
C SER A 16 -3.04 -13.93 -10.17
N GLU A 17 -3.66 -13.90 -8.98
CA GLU A 17 -3.08 -13.31 -7.78
C GLU A 17 -2.48 -14.42 -6.91
N ILE A 18 -1.24 -14.25 -6.49
CA ILE A 18 -0.59 -15.16 -5.54
C ILE A 18 -0.83 -14.67 -4.12
N SER A 19 -1.10 -15.55 -3.17
CA SER A 19 -1.33 -15.19 -1.78
C SER A 19 -0.04 -14.70 -1.10
N THR A 20 -0.17 -13.96 0.01
CA THR A 20 1.00 -13.53 0.80
C THR A 20 1.72 -14.73 1.39
N GLU A 21 0.98 -15.73 1.84
CA GLU A 21 1.49 -16.99 2.39
C GLU A 21 2.30 -17.78 1.36
N ASP A 22 1.82 -17.85 0.12
CA ASP A 22 2.54 -18.50 -0.97
C ASP A 22 3.84 -17.73 -1.32
N LEU A 23 3.82 -16.40 -1.30
CA LEU A 23 5.02 -15.57 -1.50
C LEU A 23 6.04 -15.75 -0.37
N ILE A 24 5.59 -15.83 0.89
CA ILE A 24 6.45 -16.12 2.04
C ILE A 24 7.09 -17.50 1.89
N ALA A 25 6.32 -18.50 1.45
CA ALA A 25 6.86 -19.84 1.17
C ALA A 25 7.91 -19.84 0.04
N LEU A 26 7.86 -18.85 -0.87
CA LEU A 26 8.85 -18.62 -1.93
C LEU A 26 10.02 -17.72 -1.50
N GLY A 27 10.03 -17.23 -0.26
CA GLY A 27 11.15 -16.48 0.31
C GLY A 27 10.91 -14.99 0.52
N LEU A 28 9.69 -14.48 0.30
CA LEU A 28 9.34 -13.11 0.71
C LEU A 28 9.45 -12.98 2.23
N THR A 29 10.11 -11.93 2.70
CA THR A 29 10.14 -11.59 4.13
C THR A 29 9.09 -10.53 4.44
N VAL A 30 8.22 -10.79 5.45
CA VAL A 30 7.14 -9.88 5.84
C VAL A 30 7.08 -9.80 7.37
N GLY A 31 6.99 -8.58 7.89
CA GLY A 31 6.81 -8.28 9.31
C GLY A 31 5.36 -8.40 9.77
N LYS A 32 5.11 -7.92 11.00
CA LYS A 32 3.79 -7.94 11.63
C LYS A 32 2.86 -6.87 11.03
N ASN A 33 1.54 -7.10 11.15
CA ASN A 33 0.50 -6.16 10.74
C ASN A 33 0.61 -5.72 9.27
N PHE A 34 1.17 -6.57 8.42
CA PHE A 34 1.21 -6.32 6.99
C PHE A 34 -0.17 -6.45 6.38
N SER A 35 -0.58 -5.44 5.62
CA SER A 35 -1.84 -5.42 4.88
C SER A 35 -1.60 -5.09 3.43
N ARG A 36 -2.15 -5.89 2.52
CA ARG A 36 -2.21 -5.55 1.11
C ARG A 36 -3.64 -5.65 0.60
N GLN A 37 -4.00 -4.66 -0.18
CA GLN A 37 -5.30 -4.59 -0.81
C GLN A 37 -5.29 -5.34 -2.16
N GLU A 38 -6.48 -5.47 -2.75
CA GLU A 38 -6.70 -6.20 -3.99
C GLU A 38 -5.83 -5.71 -5.17
N LYS A 39 -5.51 -6.64 -6.06
CA LYS A 39 -4.70 -6.42 -7.26
C LYS A 39 -3.28 -5.89 -7.00
N THR A 40 -2.78 -6.02 -5.78
CA THR A 40 -1.39 -5.72 -5.45
C THR A 40 -0.49 -6.82 -6.03
N LEU A 41 0.55 -6.42 -6.76
CA LEU A 41 1.54 -7.31 -7.32
C LEU A 41 2.85 -7.19 -6.55
N ILE A 42 3.32 -8.28 -5.97
CA ILE A 42 4.68 -8.43 -5.45
C ILE A 42 5.40 -9.40 -6.39
N ASP A 43 6.59 -9.04 -6.84
CA ASP A 43 7.37 -9.82 -7.80
C ASP A 43 7.49 -11.29 -7.38
N GLN A 44 6.84 -12.17 -8.13
CA GLN A 44 6.82 -13.61 -7.82
C GLN A 44 8.14 -14.29 -8.17
N SER A 45 8.81 -13.79 -9.22
CA SER A 45 10.02 -14.43 -9.76
C SER A 45 11.24 -14.22 -8.87
N HIS A 46 11.25 -13.16 -8.05
CA HIS A 46 12.38 -12.78 -7.22
C HIS A 46 11.93 -12.25 -5.84
N CYS A 47 10.82 -12.81 -5.28
CA CYS A 47 10.25 -12.34 -4.02
C CYS A 47 11.21 -12.47 -2.83
N TRP A 48 12.18 -13.38 -2.86
CA TRP A 48 13.23 -13.52 -1.85
C TRP A 48 14.22 -12.33 -1.80
N LEU A 49 14.14 -11.41 -2.78
CA LEU A 49 14.87 -10.14 -2.76
C LEU A 49 14.05 -9.00 -2.12
N ILE A 50 12.84 -9.29 -1.63
CA ILE A 50 11.93 -8.29 -1.08
C ILE A 50 11.78 -8.53 0.41
N THR A 51 12.01 -7.47 1.20
CA THR A 51 11.78 -7.44 2.64
C THR A 51 10.79 -6.33 2.97
N ILE A 52 9.73 -6.68 3.69
CA ILE A 52 8.69 -5.76 4.16
C ILE A 52 8.68 -5.82 5.69
N GLY A 53 8.78 -4.68 6.35
CA GLY A 53 8.79 -4.55 7.80
C GLY A 53 7.42 -4.62 8.44
N ASP A 54 7.34 -4.15 9.68
CA ASP A 54 6.12 -4.12 10.48
C ASP A 54 5.23 -2.93 10.09
N ASP A 55 3.90 -3.08 10.27
CA ASP A 55 2.91 -2.01 10.08
C ASP A 55 2.95 -1.40 8.66
N VAL A 56 3.12 -2.23 7.65
CA VAL A 56 3.15 -1.81 6.24
C VAL A 56 1.80 -2.07 5.58
N THR A 57 1.27 -1.04 4.92
CA THR A 57 0.03 -1.13 4.13
C THR A 57 0.30 -0.82 2.66
N LEU A 58 -0.09 -1.75 1.79
CA LEU A 58 -0.12 -1.58 0.35
C LEU A 58 -1.56 -1.35 -0.12
N ALA A 59 -1.86 -0.16 -0.61
CA ALA A 59 -3.16 0.16 -1.20
C ALA A 59 -3.40 -0.60 -2.52
N PRO A 60 -4.62 -0.59 -3.09
CA PRO A 60 -4.92 -1.36 -4.28
C PRO A 60 -3.96 -1.09 -5.45
N ARG A 61 -3.63 -2.14 -6.19
CA ARG A 61 -2.79 -2.08 -7.40
C ARG A 61 -1.38 -1.54 -7.20
N VAL A 62 -0.84 -1.61 -5.99
CA VAL A 62 0.59 -1.35 -5.77
C VAL A 62 1.42 -2.47 -6.42
N HIS A 63 2.52 -2.09 -7.08
CA HIS A 63 3.47 -3.03 -7.67
C HIS A 63 4.82 -2.90 -6.96
N ILE A 64 5.36 -4.02 -6.50
CA ILE A 64 6.73 -4.11 -5.95
C ILE A 64 7.52 -5.03 -6.87
N LEU A 65 8.52 -4.48 -7.54
CA LEU A 65 9.33 -5.16 -8.55
C LEU A 65 10.76 -5.35 -8.03
N ALA A 66 11.26 -6.57 -8.09
CA ALA A 66 12.65 -6.92 -7.78
C ALA A 66 13.45 -7.25 -9.05
N HIS A 67 12.81 -7.24 -10.23
CA HIS A 67 13.49 -7.42 -11.50
C HIS A 67 12.98 -6.44 -12.57
N ASP A 68 13.83 -6.23 -13.58
CA ASP A 68 13.57 -5.42 -14.78
C ASP A 68 14.22 -6.10 -16.00
N ALA A 69 13.39 -6.57 -16.91
CA ALA A 69 13.82 -7.29 -18.11
C ALA A 69 14.09 -6.38 -19.31
N SER A 70 14.05 -5.05 -19.16
CA SER A 70 14.22 -4.09 -20.25
C SER A 70 15.56 -4.24 -21.00
N THR A 71 16.61 -4.65 -20.27
CA THR A 71 17.96 -4.85 -20.84
C THR A 71 18.20 -6.23 -21.42
N LYS A 72 17.30 -7.19 -21.19
CA LYS A 72 17.52 -8.61 -21.53
C LYS A 72 17.79 -8.83 -23.02
N LYS A 73 17.07 -8.13 -23.89
CA LYS A 73 17.23 -8.27 -25.34
C LYS A 73 18.60 -7.79 -25.83
N ALA A 74 19.10 -6.70 -25.24
CA ALA A 74 20.37 -6.09 -25.67
C ALA A 74 21.59 -6.75 -25.01
N LEU A 75 21.48 -7.13 -23.73
CA LEU A 75 22.60 -7.58 -22.91
C LEU A 75 22.57 -9.07 -22.55
N GLY A 76 21.49 -9.77 -22.87
CA GLY A 76 21.28 -11.17 -22.45
C GLY A 76 20.90 -11.35 -20.97
N TYR A 77 20.84 -10.26 -20.18
CA TYR A 77 20.60 -10.28 -18.75
C TYR A 77 19.41 -9.41 -18.35
N THR A 78 18.66 -9.89 -17.35
CA THR A 78 17.64 -9.13 -16.64
C THR A 78 18.26 -8.47 -15.43
N ARG A 79 18.00 -7.19 -15.20
CA ARG A 79 18.43 -6.48 -13.99
C ARG A 79 17.59 -6.96 -12.81
N ILE A 80 18.23 -7.21 -11.67
CA ILE A 80 17.58 -7.53 -10.40
C ILE A 80 18.08 -6.59 -9.31
N GLY A 81 17.31 -6.42 -8.25
CA GLY A 81 17.72 -5.58 -7.11
C GLY A 81 16.92 -5.88 -5.86
N VAL A 82 17.58 -5.77 -4.71
CA VAL A 82 16.94 -5.93 -3.39
C VAL A 82 16.00 -4.75 -3.15
N VAL A 83 14.80 -5.04 -2.63
CA VAL A 83 13.83 -4.01 -2.20
C VAL A 83 13.59 -4.17 -0.72
N ASN A 84 13.83 -3.11 0.04
CA ASN A 84 13.58 -3.06 1.46
C ASN A 84 12.54 -1.99 1.79
N ILE A 85 11.45 -2.37 2.40
CA ILE A 85 10.43 -1.48 2.94
C ILE A 85 10.47 -1.64 4.46
N ARG A 86 10.78 -0.55 5.17
CA ARG A 86 10.91 -0.55 6.62
C ARG A 86 9.54 -0.50 7.31
N ASN A 87 9.51 -0.05 8.55
CA ASN A 87 8.32 -0.09 9.38
C ASN A 87 7.45 1.16 9.24
N ASN A 88 6.14 1.01 9.52
CA ASN A 88 5.17 2.10 9.48
C ASN A 88 5.16 2.83 8.12
N VAL A 89 4.93 2.06 7.05
CA VAL A 89 4.92 2.58 5.68
C VAL A 89 3.56 2.39 5.04
N PHE A 90 3.03 3.46 4.45
CA PHE A 90 1.84 3.42 3.61
C PHE A 90 2.22 3.67 2.14
N ILE A 91 1.86 2.76 1.26
CA ILE A 91 2.07 2.91 -0.18
C ILE A 91 0.72 3.09 -0.87
N GLY A 92 0.51 4.27 -1.43
CA GLY A 92 -0.72 4.69 -2.09
C GLY A 92 -1.05 3.90 -3.35
N ALA A 93 -2.33 3.87 -3.70
CA ALA A 93 -2.86 3.05 -4.79
C ALA A 93 -2.13 3.29 -6.13
N SER A 94 -1.94 2.21 -6.88
CA SER A 94 -1.30 2.21 -8.21
C SER A 94 0.14 2.72 -8.22
N SER A 95 0.83 2.75 -7.08
CA SER A 95 2.25 3.09 -7.02
C SER A 95 3.13 1.91 -7.39
N THR A 96 4.31 2.20 -7.93
CA THR A 96 5.29 1.19 -8.34
C THR A 96 6.62 1.42 -7.63
N ILE A 97 7.14 0.39 -6.98
CA ILE A 97 8.47 0.37 -6.35
C ILE A 97 9.40 -0.41 -7.28
N LEU A 98 10.49 0.22 -7.70
CA LEU A 98 11.44 -0.37 -8.65
C LEU A 98 12.54 -1.18 -7.95
N PRO A 99 13.24 -2.07 -8.68
CA PRO A 99 14.33 -2.87 -8.13
C PRO A 99 15.47 -2.02 -7.57
N GLY A 100 15.98 -2.40 -6.40
CA GLY A 100 17.11 -1.74 -5.75
C GLY A 100 16.72 -0.59 -4.81
N VAL A 101 15.44 -0.39 -4.52
CA VAL A 101 14.94 0.72 -3.70
C VAL A 101 14.86 0.32 -2.22
N ASN A 102 15.27 1.25 -1.34
CA ASN A 102 15.05 1.19 0.09
C ASN A 102 14.06 2.30 0.50
N ILE A 103 13.00 1.93 1.21
CA ILE A 103 12.03 2.86 1.82
C ILE A 103 12.22 2.80 3.33
N GLY A 104 12.47 3.95 3.93
CA GLY A 104 12.73 4.12 5.37
C GLY A 104 11.49 3.90 6.24
N ASN A 105 11.64 4.19 7.54
CA ASN A 105 10.55 4.12 8.52
C ASN A 105 9.68 5.39 8.47
N ASN A 106 8.40 5.27 8.86
CA ASN A 106 7.45 6.39 8.91
C ASN A 106 7.37 7.09 7.54
N VAL A 107 7.04 6.34 6.49
CA VAL A 107 6.98 6.87 5.12
C VAL A 107 5.57 6.74 4.55
N VAL A 108 5.13 7.78 3.86
CA VAL A 108 3.92 7.75 3.02
C VAL A 108 4.33 7.97 1.56
N ILE A 109 4.00 7.00 0.71
CA ILE A 109 4.08 7.14 -0.75
C ILE A 109 2.68 7.48 -1.26
N GLY A 110 2.55 8.61 -1.93
CA GLY A 110 1.26 9.03 -2.52
C GLY A 110 0.85 8.14 -3.70
N ALA A 111 -0.44 8.10 -4.01
CA ALA A 111 -0.98 7.30 -5.11
C ALA A 111 -0.34 7.66 -6.46
N ASN A 112 -0.28 6.69 -7.38
CA ASN A 112 0.31 6.82 -8.73
C ASN A 112 1.78 7.28 -8.75
N SER A 113 2.54 6.98 -7.70
CA SER A 113 3.96 7.32 -7.62
C SER A 113 4.85 6.20 -8.17
N VAL A 114 5.98 6.57 -8.78
CA VAL A 114 7.02 5.63 -9.19
C VAL A 114 8.28 5.87 -8.36
N VAL A 115 8.55 4.98 -7.41
CA VAL A 115 9.72 5.06 -6.54
C VAL A 115 10.89 4.38 -7.22
N SER A 116 11.81 5.18 -7.74
CA SER A 116 13.00 4.74 -8.48
C SER A 116 14.31 5.00 -7.74
N ARG A 117 14.24 5.59 -6.55
CA ARG A 117 15.37 5.89 -5.66
C ARG A 117 14.95 5.69 -4.22
N ASP A 118 15.91 5.57 -3.32
CA ASP A 118 15.68 5.43 -1.90
C ASP A 118 14.86 6.60 -1.34
N ILE A 119 13.97 6.29 -0.42
CA ILE A 119 13.18 7.27 0.34
C ILE A 119 13.65 7.22 1.80
N PRO A 120 14.12 8.32 2.36
CA PRO A 120 14.60 8.37 3.73
C PRO A 120 13.47 8.19 4.75
N ASP A 121 13.86 7.89 6.00
CA ASP A 121 12.94 7.87 7.14
C ASP A 121 12.15 9.17 7.25
N ASN A 122 10.98 9.11 7.89
CA ASN A 122 10.14 10.26 8.23
C ASN A 122 9.81 11.16 7.02
N SER A 123 9.34 10.55 5.93
CA SER A 123 9.13 11.24 4.65
C SER A 123 7.76 10.99 4.03
N VAL A 124 7.27 11.99 3.32
CA VAL A 124 6.14 11.85 2.39
C VAL A 124 6.66 12.11 0.98
N ALA A 125 6.52 11.11 0.10
CA ALA A 125 6.99 11.20 -1.28
C ALA A 125 5.87 10.96 -2.29
N ILE A 126 5.85 11.75 -3.37
CA ILE A 126 4.84 11.64 -4.43
C ILE A 126 5.44 11.84 -5.82
N GLY A 127 4.74 11.32 -6.82
CA GLY A 127 4.98 11.63 -8.23
C GLY A 127 5.74 10.56 -9.00
N ASN A 128 6.01 10.83 -10.26
CA ASN A 128 6.77 9.99 -11.17
C ASN A 128 7.86 10.81 -11.88
N PRO A 129 9.14 10.68 -11.48
CA PRO A 129 9.62 9.88 -10.34
C PRO A 129 9.21 10.48 -8.99
N ALA A 130 9.05 9.63 -7.96
CA ALA A 130 8.67 10.06 -6.61
C ALA A 130 9.75 10.97 -6.01
N LYS A 131 9.30 12.07 -5.41
CA LYS A 131 10.15 13.04 -4.70
C LYS A 131 9.57 13.30 -3.31
N VAL A 132 10.43 13.44 -2.32
CA VAL A 132 10.03 13.86 -0.97
C VAL A 132 9.51 15.29 -1.04
N ILE A 133 8.32 15.52 -0.47
CA ILE A 133 7.64 16.82 -0.47
C ILE A 133 7.51 17.44 0.92
N CYS A 134 7.53 16.63 1.97
CA CYS A 134 7.52 17.07 3.37
C CYS A 134 7.94 15.91 4.28
N THR A 135 8.13 16.19 5.55
CA THR A 135 8.31 15.16 6.57
C THR A 135 6.98 14.48 6.92
N TYR A 136 7.06 13.26 7.45
CA TYR A 136 5.89 12.54 7.97
C TYR A 136 5.21 13.31 9.11
N ASP A 137 5.99 13.93 10.00
CA ASP A 137 5.48 14.71 11.14
C ASP A 137 4.71 15.95 10.68
N GLU A 138 5.23 16.67 9.69
CA GLU A 138 4.51 17.81 9.06
C GLU A 138 3.20 17.37 8.41
N PHE A 139 3.21 16.24 7.72
CA PHE A 139 2.02 15.65 7.12
C PHE A 139 0.98 15.30 8.19
N VAL A 140 1.37 14.58 9.24
CA VAL A 140 0.47 14.20 10.35
C VAL A 140 -0.07 15.43 11.06
N SER A 141 0.76 16.44 11.31
CA SER A 141 0.34 17.69 11.94
C SER A 141 -0.73 18.42 11.13
N ARG A 142 -0.55 18.49 9.81
CA ARG A 142 -1.56 19.07 8.90
C ARG A 142 -2.86 18.28 8.91
N LYS A 143 -2.76 16.93 8.91
CA LYS A 143 -3.95 16.06 8.93
C LYS A 143 -4.70 16.10 10.26
N LYS A 144 -4.01 16.29 11.38
CA LYS A 144 -4.66 16.53 12.69
C LYS A 144 -5.49 17.82 12.68
N LYS A 145 -4.94 18.93 12.19
CA LYS A 145 -5.70 20.19 12.05
C LYS A 145 -6.88 20.07 11.09
N GLU A 146 -6.72 19.30 10.02
CA GLU A 146 -7.80 19.03 9.07
C GLU A 146 -8.92 18.21 9.72
N LEU A 147 -8.56 17.20 10.54
CA LEU A 147 -9.49 16.37 11.30
C LEU A 147 -10.34 17.21 12.29
N GLU A 148 -9.74 18.16 12.99
CA GLU A 148 -10.40 19.04 13.96
C GLU A 148 -11.49 19.94 13.32
N ASN A 149 -11.36 20.25 12.03
CA ASN A 149 -12.22 21.17 11.32
C ASN A 149 -13.20 20.50 10.33
N ASN A 150 -13.25 19.17 10.34
CA ASN A 150 -14.08 18.42 9.39
C ASN A 150 -14.96 17.39 10.10
N PRO A 151 -16.07 16.95 9.49
CA PRO A 151 -16.95 15.94 10.06
C PRO A 151 -16.18 14.64 10.33
N CYS A 152 -16.40 14.09 11.54
CA CYS A 152 -15.88 12.80 11.94
C CYS A 152 -17.07 11.83 12.14
N PHE A 153 -16.90 10.63 11.64
CA PHE A 153 -17.88 9.56 11.72
C PHE A 153 -17.27 8.37 12.45
N ASP A 154 -18.04 7.69 13.25
CA ASP A 154 -17.64 6.47 13.93
C ASP A 154 -17.84 5.23 13.05
N GLU A 155 -17.50 4.06 13.59
CA GLU A 155 -17.59 2.78 12.89
C GLU A 155 -19.01 2.44 12.41
N SER A 156 -20.05 3.02 13.03
CA SER A 156 -21.45 2.78 12.63
C SER A 156 -21.76 3.29 11.23
N TYR A 157 -20.99 4.24 10.71
CA TYR A 157 -21.07 4.77 9.34
C TYR A 157 -20.26 3.98 8.31
N THR A 158 -19.76 2.80 8.64
CA THR A 158 -19.03 1.94 7.73
C THR A 158 -19.80 0.67 7.38
N LEU A 159 -19.37 -0.04 6.32
CA LEU A 159 -19.93 -1.35 5.97
C LEU A 159 -19.61 -2.46 6.99
N ARG A 160 -18.82 -2.17 8.04
CA ARG A 160 -18.64 -3.06 9.19
C ARG A 160 -19.90 -3.11 10.06
N ASN A 161 -20.71 -2.05 10.02
CA ASN A 161 -22.04 -2.04 10.61
C ASN A 161 -23.04 -2.67 9.62
N PRO A 162 -23.59 -3.87 9.89
CA PRO A 162 -24.57 -4.51 9.02
C PRO A 162 -25.90 -3.74 8.96
N ASN A 163 -26.13 -2.82 9.91
CA ASN A 163 -27.37 -2.05 10.05
C ASN A 163 -27.22 -0.59 9.60
N ILE A 164 -26.18 -0.26 8.82
CA ILE A 164 -26.05 1.09 8.26
C ILE A 164 -27.29 1.43 7.41
N SER A 165 -28.06 2.44 7.82
CA SER A 165 -29.28 2.84 7.14
C SER A 165 -29.04 3.79 5.96
N GLU A 166 -30.01 3.90 5.08
CA GLU A 166 -29.95 4.88 3.99
C GLU A 166 -29.94 6.32 4.52
N ASP A 167 -30.61 6.59 5.65
CA ASP A 167 -30.58 7.91 6.29
C ASP A 167 -29.19 8.26 6.80
N MET A 168 -28.45 7.31 7.40
CA MET A 168 -27.06 7.52 7.82
C MET A 168 -26.15 7.82 6.62
N LYS A 169 -26.31 7.09 5.53
CA LYS A 169 -25.55 7.34 4.30
C LYS A 169 -25.86 8.72 3.72
N LYS A 170 -27.14 9.14 3.75
CA LYS A 170 -27.58 10.45 3.29
C LYS A 170 -27.00 11.55 4.16
N GLU A 171 -27.09 11.43 5.49
CA GLU A 171 -26.51 12.36 6.44
C GLU A 171 -25.00 12.54 6.22
N MET A 172 -24.26 11.43 6.08
CA MET A 172 -22.82 11.46 5.79
C MET A 172 -22.54 12.26 4.50
N LYS A 173 -23.30 11.96 3.43
CA LYS A 173 -23.14 12.65 2.15
C LYS A 173 -23.42 14.15 2.27
N GLU A 174 -24.52 14.56 2.91
CA GLU A 174 -24.87 15.98 3.09
C GLU A 174 -23.83 16.76 3.89
N LYS A 175 -23.24 16.14 4.93
CA LYS A 175 -22.13 16.74 5.68
C LYS A 175 -20.89 16.90 4.83
N LEU A 176 -20.55 15.88 4.02
CA LEU A 176 -19.37 15.90 3.15
C LEU A 176 -19.52 16.82 1.94
N GLU A 177 -20.72 17.04 1.44
CA GLU A 177 -20.99 18.04 0.38
C GLU A 177 -20.65 19.47 0.85
N LYS A 178 -20.82 19.77 2.13
CA LYS A 178 -20.48 21.07 2.74
C LYS A 178 -18.99 21.21 3.03
N SER A 179 -18.37 20.18 3.58
CA SER A 179 -16.97 20.19 4.02
C SER A 179 -15.99 19.71 2.95
N LYS A 180 -16.45 19.02 1.89
CA LYS A 180 -15.71 18.32 0.84
C LYS A 180 -14.94 17.09 1.30
N ILE A 181 -14.48 17.06 2.54
CA ILE A 181 -13.77 15.94 3.16
C ILE A 181 -14.29 15.71 4.57
N GLY A 182 -14.05 14.50 5.09
CA GLY A 182 -14.32 14.10 6.45
C GLY A 182 -13.50 12.87 6.81
N TYR A 183 -13.66 12.40 8.04
CA TYR A 183 -12.90 11.28 8.57
C TYR A 183 -13.84 10.21 9.11
N VAL A 184 -13.43 8.96 9.01
CA VAL A 184 -14.14 7.81 9.57
C VAL A 184 -13.15 6.87 10.25
N VAL A 185 -13.56 6.23 11.34
CA VAL A 185 -12.73 5.28 12.12
C VAL A 185 -12.53 3.96 11.37
#